data_00497dc7a1dffd0de69046ba18b69486
#
_entry.id   00497dc7a1dffd0de69046ba18b69486
#
_cell.length_a   1.000
_cell.length_b   1.000
_cell.length_c   1.000
_cell.angle_alpha   90.00
_cell.angle_beta   90.00
_cell.angle_gamma   90.00
#
_symmetry.space_group_name_H-M   'P 1'
#
loop_
_entity.id
_entity.type
_entity.pdbx_description
1 polymer ?
#
loop_
_entity_poly.entity_id
_entity_poly.type
_entity_poly.pdbx_seq_one_letter_code
_entity_poly.pdbx_strand_id
1 'polypeptide(L)'
;YEENDSLGNFIERTEEIQFVSRLPRSRQIKLEQQAQKDWEHEQEKLRKRKQPYLTVRPPETLNITYTGGATLDLYNNIGFRSPEPLSAVDTTMFHLYLKQDTLYVPARHLLRKRQDSSMEYILYGEWRPEQQYALIVDSAAFRSIYGKVSDKIEFRFSIPSLDKYCTFT
;
A
#
# COMPACT_ATOMS: atom_id res chain seq x y z
N TYR A 1 -22.31 -17.98 -13.57
CA TYR A 1 -21.35 -18.96 -14.06
C TYR A 1 -22.06 -20.04 -14.86
N GLU A 2 -21.32 -20.68 -15.73
CA GLU A 2 -21.82 -21.78 -16.56
C GLU A 2 -21.64 -23.11 -15.80
N GLU A 3 -22.67 -23.93 -15.76
CA GLU A 3 -22.66 -25.25 -15.12
C GLU A 3 -23.25 -26.27 -16.11
N ASN A 4 -22.84 -27.53 -16.04
CA ASN A 4 -23.43 -28.59 -16.83
C ASN A 4 -24.61 -29.21 -16.09
N ASP A 5 -25.74 -29.37 -16.80
CA ASP A 5 -26.85 -30.15 -16.29
C ASP A 5 -26.54 -31.67 -16.24
N SER A 6 -27.45 -32.47 -15.70
CA SER A 6 -27.29 -33.92 -15.63
C SER A 6 -27.22 -34.63 -16.99
N LEU A 7 -27.51 -33.89 -18.09
CA LEU A 7 -27.48 -34.37 -19.47
C LEU A 7 -26.25 -33.84 -20.23
N GLY A 8 -25.41 -33.04 -19.55
CA GLY A 8 -24.19 -32.47 -20.14
C GLY A 8 -24.39 -31.19 -20.96
N ASN A 9 -25.59 -30.55 -20.90
CA ASN A 9 -25.81 -29.27 -21.56
C ASN A 9 -25.35 -28.13 -20.65
N PHE A 10 -24.82 -27.06 -21.26
CA PHE A 10 -24.47 -25.85 -20.56
C PHE A 10 -25.74 -25.10 -20.14
N ILE A 11 -25.85 -24.84 -18.86
CA ILE A 11 -26.89 -23.99 -18.27
C ILE A 11 -26.23 -22.79 -17.59
N GLU A 12 -26.81 -21.62 -17.80
CA GLU A 12 -26.40 -20.41 -17.08
C GLU A 12 -27.08 -20.40 -15.72
N ARG A 13 -26.27 -20.41 -14.64
CA ARG A 13 -26.77 -20.35 -13.28
C ARG A 13 -26.40 -19.02 -12.66
N THR A 14 -27.40 -18.32 -12.17
CA THR A 14 -27.23 -17.06 -11.44
C THR A 14 -27.37 -17.32 -9.94
N GLU A 15 -26.35 -17.00 -9.20
CA GLU A 15 -26.38 -17.03 -7.72
C GLU A 15 -26.36 -15.61 -7.17
N GLU A 16 -27.29 -15.34 -6.26
CA GLU A 16 -27.26 -14.08 -5.50
C GLU A 16 -26.37 -14.24 -4.27
N ILE A 17 -25.27 -13.50 -4.25
CA ILE A 17 -24.35 -13.45 -3.10
C ILE A 17 -24.70 -12.22 -2.26
N GLN A 18 -25.18 -12.42 -1.05
CA GLN A 18 -25.42 -11.36 -0.10
C GLN A 18 -24.12 -11.03 0.66
N PHE A 19 -23.60 -9.83 0.46
CA PHE A 19 -22.48 -9.32 1.25
C PHE A 19 -23.00 -8.76 2.56
N VAL A 20 -22.70 -9.44 3.66
CA VAL A 20 -23.04 -8.99 5.01
C VAL A 20 -21.79 -8.44 5.69
N SER A 21 -21.86 -7.18 6.17
CA SER A 21 -20.78 -6.62 6.98
C SER A 21 -20.61 -7.41 8.28
N ARG A 22 -19.36 -7.69 8.67
CA ARG A 22 -19.02 -8.35 9.94
C ARG A 22 -19.59 -7.63 11.17
N LEU A 23 -19.71 -6.31 11.09
CA LEU A 23 -20.25 -5.47 12.15
C LEU A 23 -21.52 -4.78 11.64
N PRO A 24 -22.64 -4.86 12.37
CA PRO A 24 -23.84 -4.08 12.07
C PRO A 24 -23.52 -2.58 11.96
N ARG A 25 -24.13 -1.90 11.01
CA ARG A 25 -23.92 -0.46 10.76
C ARG A 25 -24.08 0.40 12.02
N SER A 26 -25.08 0.05 12.85
CA SER A 26 -25.30 0.73 14.13
C SER A 26 -24.13 0.61 15.10
N ARG A 27 -23.42 -0.52 15.09
CA ARG A 27 -22.24 -0.73 15.91
C ARG A 27 -21.02 0.00 15.36
N GLN A 28 -20.87 0.08 14.02
CA GLN A 28 -19.83 0.86 13.39
C GLN A 28 -19.97 2.36 13.75
N ILE A 29 -21.17 2.93 13.60
CA ILE A 29 -21.45 4.32 13.96
C ILE A 29 -21.14 4.60 15.44
N LYS A 30 -21.51 3.69 16.34
CA LYS A 30 -21.19 3.85 17.77
C LYS A 30 -19.68 3.86 18.04
N LEU A 31 -18.93 2.97 17.36
CA LEU A 31 -17.46 2.92 17.50
C LEU A 31 -16.80 4.19 16.96
N GLU A 32 -17.26 4.71 15.82
CA GLU A 32 -16.77 5.96 15.25
C GLU A 32 -17.07 7.16 16.17
N GLN A 33 -18.29 7.25 16.70
CA GLN A 33 -18.67 8.29 17.67
C GLN A 33 -17.85 8.21 18.95
N GLN A 34 -17.58 7.02 19.44
CA GLN A 34 -16.75 6.82 20.62
C GLN A 34 -15.30 7.25 20.34
N ALA A 35 -14.74 6.80 19.22
CA ALA A 35 -13.37 7.17 18.81
C ALA A 35 -13.23 8.69 18.62
N GLN A 36 -14.28 9.37 18.10
CA GLN A 36 -14.28 10.80 17.96
C GLN A 36 -14.28 11.51 19.33
N LYS A 37 -15.11 11.06 20.27
CA LYS A 37 -15.17 11.62 21.63
C LYS A 37 -13.86 11.42 22.39
N ASP A 38 -13.26 10.23 22.26
CA ASP A 38 -12.00 9.93 22.93
C ASP A 38 -10.87 10.83 22.39
N TRP A 39 -10.83 11.03 21.06
CA TRP A 39 -9.90 11.95 20.43
C TRP A 39 -10.11 13.40 20.89
N GLU A 40 -11.35 13.91 20.90
CA GLU A 40 -11.66 15.26 21.37
C GLU A 40 -11.24 15.48 22.83
N HIS A 41 -11.49 14.48 23.67
CA HIS A 41 -11.09 14.52 25.08
C HIS A 41 -9.55 14.55 25.23
N GLU A 42 -8.83 13.82 24.40
CA GLU A 42 -7.37 13.83 24.37
C GLU A 42 -6.84 15.21 23.93
N GLN A 43 -7.41 15.80 22.87
CA GLN A 43 -7.03 17.14 22.42
C GLN A 43 -7.30 18.20 23.48
N GLU A 44 -8.41 18.09 24.21
CA GLU A 44 -8.71 19.00 25.31
C GLU A 44 -7.71 18.90 26.46
N LYS A 45 -7.24 17.67 26.79
CA LYS A 45 -6.17 17.47 27.77
C LYS A 45 -4.85 18.12 27.32
N LEU A 46 -4.48 17.99 26.05
CA LEU A 46 -3.28 18.61 25.47
C LEU A 46 -3.39 20.13 25.55
N ARG A 47 -4.56 20.71 25.20
CA ARG A 47 -4.83 22.15 25.29
C ARG A 47 -4.69 22.66 26.73
N LYS A 48 -5.24 21.93 27.73
CA LYS A 48 -5.12 22.29 29.16
C LYS A 48 -3.68 22.25 29.64
N ARG A 49 -2.86 21.36 29.08
CA ARG A 49 -1.43 21.23 29.38
C ARG A 49 -0.55 22.20 28.60
N LYS A 50 -1.13 23.09 27.77
CA LYS A 50 -0.42 24.02 26.87
C LYS A 50 0.53 23.28 25.90
N GLN A 51 0.19 22.07 25.51
CA GLN A 51 0.90 21.29 24.49
C GLN A 51 0.27 21.52 23.11
N PRO A 52 0.99 21.27 22.01
CA PRO A 52 0.41 21.34 20.67
C PRO A 52 -0.82 20.43 20.56
N TYR A 53 -1.92 20.94 20.05
CA TYR A 53 -3.17 20.21 19.84
C TYR A 53 -3.71 20.45 18.43
N LEU A 54 -4.51 19.52 17.93
CA LEU A 54 -5.15 19.61 16.63
C LEU A 54 -6.63 20.01 16.81
N THR A 55 -7.12 20.87 15.94
CA THR A 55 -8.54 21.29 15.92
C THR A 55 -9.40 20.38 15.06
N VAL A 56 -8.79 19.67 14.12
CA VAL A 56 -9.46 18.74 13.22
C VAL A 56 -8.77 17.39 13.33
N ARG A 57 -9.55 16.30 13.44
CA ARG A 57 -9.02 14.95 13.47
C ARG A 57 -8.37 14.65 12.11
N PRO A 58 -7.10 14.25 12.09
CA PRO A 58 -6.47 13.85 10.84
C PRO A 58 -7.19 12.63 10.25
N PRO A 59 -7.20 12.46 8.93
CA PRO A 59 -7.76 11.27 8.30
C PRO A 59 -7.06 10.03 8.83
N GLU A 60 -7.81 8.93 8.93
CA GLU A 60 -7.23 7.65 9.32
C GLU A 60 -6.13 7.24 8.33
N THR A 61 -5.03 6.76 8.87
CA THR A 61 -3.89 6.33 8.06
C THR A 61 -4.18 5.00 7.35
N LEU A 62 -3.85 4.94 6.08
CA LEU A 62 -3.88 3.73 5.27
C LEU A 62 -2.53 3.01 5.38
N ASN A 63 -2.49 1.90 6.08
CA ASN A 63 -1.28 1.10 6.24
C ASN A 63 -0.99 0.30 4.97
N ILE A 64 -0.04 0.77 4.17
CA ILE A 64 0.43 0.06 2.98
C ILE A 64 1.55 -0.90 3.38
N THR A 65 1.37 -2.17 3.05
CA THR A 65 2.45 -3.16 3.15
C THR A 65 3.23 -3.20 1.84
N TYR A 66 4.55 -3.36 1.91
CA TYR A 66 5.39 -3.45 0.74
C TYR A 66 6.34 -4.64 0.82
N THR A 67 6.66 -5.19 -0.36
CA THR A 67 7.67 -6.23 -0.50
C THR A 67 9.00 -5.54 -0.74
N GLY A 68 9.87 -5.58 0.24
CA GLY A 68 11.18 -4.97 0.16
C GLY A 68 11.84 -5.04 1.53
N GLY A 69 13.08 -5.39 1.56
CA GLY A 69 13.91 -5.45 2.75
C GLY A 69 15.20 -4.67 2.51
N ALA A 70 16.21 -4.92 3.33
CA ALA A 70 17.54 -4.35 3.12
C ALA A 70 18.22 -4.86 1.82
N THR A 71 17.72 -5.98 1.26
CA THR A 71 18.21 -6.58 0.02
C THR A 71 17.04 -6.93 -0.88
N LEU A 72 17.10 -6.53 -2.13
CA LEU A 72 16.16 -6.88 -3.19
C LEU A 72 16.87 -7.73 -4.23
N ASP A 73 16.24 -8.82 -4.64
CA ASP A 73 16.73 -9.68 -5.71
C ASP A 73 16.69 -8.93 -7.07
N LEU A 74 17.70 -9.14 -7.91
CA LEU A 74 17.82 -8.49 -9.23
C LEU A 74 16.59 -8.69 -10.13
N TYR A 75 15.94 -9.83 -10.03
CA TYR A 75 14.77 -10.19 -10.84
C TYR A 75 13.43 -9.87 -10.18
N ASN A 76 13.45 -9.40 -8.95
CA ASN A 76 12.26 -9.05 -8.21
C ASN A 76 11.94 -7.55 -8.32
N ASN A 77 10.67 -7.24 -8.14
CA ASN A 77 10.16 -5.87 -8.11
C ASN A 77 9.55 -5.57 -6.75
N ILE A 78 9.36 -4.28 -6.46
CA ILE A 78 8.77 -3.85 -5.20
C ILE A 78 7.25 -3.84 -5.35
N GLY A 79 6.57 -4.72 -4.60
CA GLY A 79 5.12 -4.74 -4.54
C GLY A 79 4.61 -3.89 -3.39
N PHE A 80 3.51 -3.16 -3.62
CA PHE A 80 2.75 -2.45 -2.60
C PHE A 80 1.36 -3.06 -2.51
N ARG A 81 0.93 -3.34 -1.31
CA ARG A 81 -0.39 -3.91 -1.05
C ARG A 81 -1.15 -3.07 -0.04
N SER A 82 -2.35 -2.67 -0.44
CA SER A 82 -3.30 -1.98 0.41
C SER A 82 -4.23 -2.99 1.10
N PRO A 83 -4.61 -2.76 2.37
CA PRO A 83 -5.65 -3.56 3.04
C PRO A 83 -7.06 -3.25 2.53
N GLU A 84 -7.22 -2.15 1.81
CA GLU A 84 -8.50 -1.65 1.30
C GLU A 84 -8.37 -1.32 -0.20
N PRO A 85 -9.48 -1.37 -0.97
CA PRO A 85 -9.46 -0.94 -2.36
C PRO A 85 -9.04 0.53 -2.49
N LEU A 86 -8.21 0.81 -3.49
CA LEU A 86 -7.68 2.13 -3.75
C LEU A 86 -8.56 2.89 -4.75
N SER A 87 -8.88 4.14 -4.42
CA SER A 87 -9.57 5.08 -5.32
C SER A 87 -8.61 5.80 -6.25
N ALA A 88 -7.41 6.12 -5.76
CA ALA A 88 -6.37 6.81 -6.51
C ALA A 88 -4.98 6.43 -6.01
N VAL A 89 -4.02 6.43 -6.92
CA VAL A 89 -2.58 6.33 -6.63
C VAL A 89 -1.87 7.39 -7.45
N ASP A 90 -1.14 8.27 -6.78
CA ASP A 90 -0.37 9.32 -7.44
C ASP A 90 1.05 8.83 -7.72
N THR A 91 1.32 8.55 -8.97
CA THR A 91 2.62 8.04 -9.42
C THR A 91 3.75 9.08 -9.33
N THR A 92 3.42 10.36 -9.27
CA THR A 92 4.41 11.44 -9.16
C THR A 92 5.02 11.54 -7.77
N MET A 93 4.38 10.94 -6.77
CA MET A 93 4.84 10.90 -5.38
C MET A 93 5.83 9.75 -5.08
N PHE A 94 6.24 9.02 -6.10
CA PHE A 94 7.23 7.94 -5.98
C PHE A 94 8.59 8.42 -6.47
N HIS A 95 9.57 8.37 -5.61
CA HIS A 95 10.93 8.85 -5.89
C HIS A 95 11.94 7.73 -5.65
N LEU A 96 12.47 7.19 -6.73
CA LEU A 96 13.52 6.19 -6.70
C LEU A 96 14.88 6.86 -6.94
N TYR A 97 15.84 6.55 -6.11
CA TYR A 97 17.20 7.06 -6.20
C TYR A 97 18.19 5.90 -6.25
N LEU A 98 19.22 6.06 -7.08
CA LEU A 98 20.41 5.24 -7.12
C LEU A 98 21.52 5.94 -6.35
N LYS A 99 22.19 5.23 -5.45
CA LYS A 99 23.35 5.75 -4.75
C LYS A 99 24.59 5.63 -5.63
N GLN A 100 25.20 6.75 -5.97
CA GLN A 100 26.50 6.83 -6.66
C GLN A 100 27.50 7.47 -5.70
N ASP A 101 28.46 6.69 -5.20
CA ASP A 101 29.38 7.07 -4.15
C ASP A 101 28.66 7.60 -2.89
N THR A 102 28.66 8.92 -2.72
CA THR A 102 27.98 9.61 -1.60
C THR A 102 26.68 10.29 -1.98
N LEU A 103 26.35 10.37 -3.27
CA LEU A 103 25.20 11.10 -3.79
C LEU A 103 24.06 10.16 -4.19
N TYR A 104 22.83 10.64 -4.05
CA TYR A 104 21.62 9.97 -4.52
C TYR A 104 21.14 10.63 -5.81
N VAL A 105 21.15 9.90 -6.91
CA VAL A 105 20.74 10.36 -8.24
C VAL A 105 19.38 9.75 -8.58
N PRO A 106 18.41 10.52 -9.12
CA PRO A 106 17.13 9.99 -9.53
C PRO A 106 17.27 8.82 -10.50
N ALA A 107 16.59 7.73 -10.24
CA ALA A 107 16.57 6.54 -11.07
C ALA A 107 15.21 6.37 -11.74
N ARG A 108 15.21 5.78 -12.95
CA ARG A 108 13.98 5.49 -13.69
C ARG A 108 13.20 4.39 -13.00
N HIS A 109 11.90 4.59 -12.92
CA HIS A 109 10.98 3.60 -12.38
C HIS A 109 9.63 3.70 -13.07
N LEU A 110 8.83 2.65 -12.94
CA LEU A 110 7.48 2.56 -13.47
C LEU A 110 6.60 1.88 -12.44
N LEU A 111 5.53 2.55 -12.02
CA LEU A 111 4.51 1.96 -11.16
C LEU A 111 3.35 1.45 -12.00
N ARG A 112 2.97 0.19 -11.82
CA ARG A 112 1.82 -0.42 -12.50
C ARG A 112 0.89 -1.09 -11.50
N LYS A 113 -0.39 -0.96 -11.74
CA LYS A 113 -1.41 -1.72 -11.05
C LYS A 113 -1.32 -3.19 -11.49
N ARG A 114 -1.43 -4.13 -10.55
CA ARG A 114 -1.53 -5.55 -10.86
C ARG A 114 -2.89 -5.84 -11.52
N GLN A 115 -2.89 -6.61 -12.61
CA GLN A 115 -4.10 -6.83 -13.41
C GLN A 115 -5.22 -7.51 -12.61
N ASP A 116 -4.85 -8.45 -11.73
CA ASP A 116 -5.79 -9.28 -10.97
C ASP A 116 -6.17 -8.68 -9.61
N SER A 117 -5.75 -7.47 -9.29
CA SER A 117 -5.99 -6.87 -7.99
C SER A 117 -6.19 -5.37 -8.04
N SER A 118 -7.23 -4.88 -7.37
CA SER A 118 -7.44 -3.44 -7.16
C SER A 118 -6.64 -2.87 -5.97
N MET A 119 -5.93 -3.72 -5.24
CA MET A 119 -5.23 -3.40 -4.01
C MET A 119 -3.71 -3.50 -4.14
N GLU A 120 -3.21 -3.99 -5.28
CA GLU A 120 -1.77 -4.24 -5.45
C GLU A 120 -1.19 -3.43 -6.61
N TYR A 121 -0.03 -2.85 -6.34
CA TYR A 121 0.78 -2.11 -7.30
C TYR A 121 2.20 -2.65 -7.27
N ILE A 122 2.86 -2.64 -8.42
CA ILE A 122 4.23 -3.11 -8.58
C ILE A 122 5.07 -1.97 -9.14
N LEU A 123 6.16 -1.66 -8.46
CA LEU A 123 7.16 -0.72 -8.91
C LEU A 123 8.30 -1.49 -9.57
N TYR A 124 8.48 -1.21 -10.84
CA TYR A 124 9.55 -1.72 -11.68
C TYR A 124 10.67 -0.69 -11.70
N GLY A 125 11.91 -1.12 -11.52
CA GLY A 125 13.09 -0.29 -11.63
C GLY A 125 14.15 -0.95 -12.51
N GLU A 126 15.12 -0.17 -12.97
CA GLU A 126 16.32 -0.68 -13.63
C GLU A 126 17.34 -1.09 -12.56
N TRP A 127 17.17 -2.29 -12.04
CA TRP A 127 18.05 -2.81 -11.00
C TRP A 127 19.41 -3.19 -11.58
N ARG A 128 20.48 -2.76 -10.92
CA ARG A 128 21.85 -3.10 -11.29
C ARG A 128 22.52 -3.84 -10.14
N PRO A 129 23.27 -4.93 -10.42
CA PRO A 129 24.01 -5.65 -9.40
C PRO A 129 24.93 -4.73 -8.59
N GLU A 130 25.11 -5.06 -7.31
CA GLU A 130 26.02 -4.35 -6.38
C GLU A 130 25.67 -2.87 -6.12
N GLN A 131 24.52 -2.42 -6.60
CA GLN A 131 24.08 -1.04 -6.39
C GLN A 131 23.15 -0.91 -5.19
N GLN A 132 23.15 0.27 -4.59
CA GLN A 132 22.27 0.65 -3.50
C GLN A 132 21.22 1.65 -4.00
N TYR A 133 19.99 1.45 -3.57
CA TYR A 133 18.87 2.29 -3.92
C TYR A 133 18.17 2.83 -2.67
N ALA A 134 17.49 3.96 -2.83
CA ALA A 134 16.57 4.50 -1.86
C ALA A 134 15.24 4.77 -2.54
N LEU A 135 14.15 4.30 -1.94
CA LEU A 135 12.80 4.61 -2.39
C LEU A 135 12.12 5.48 -1.35
N ILE A 136 11.55 6.57 -1.81
CA ILE A 136 10.74 7.49 -1.03
C ILE A 136 9.38 7.57 -1.70
N VAL A 137 8.33 7.28 -0.95
CA VAL A 137 6.95 7.49 -1.36
C VAL A 137 6.36 8.53 -0.42
N ASP A 138 5.92 9.64 -0.96
CA ASP A 138 5.39 10.73 -0.14
C ASP A 138 4.05 10.35 0.50
N SER A 139 3.69 11.05 1.56
CA SER A 139 2.39 10.88 2.21
C SER A 139 1.24 11.17 1.26
N ALA A 140 0.13 10.44 1.42
CA ALA A 140 -1.06 10.51 0.58
C ALA A 140 -0.87 10.05 -0.89
N ALA A 141 0.24 9.39 -1.22
CA ALA A 141 0.46 8.75 -2.54
C ALA A 141 -0.59 7.69 -2.85
N PHE A 142 -1.08 6.99 -1.84
CA PHE A 142 -2.19 6.06 -1.94
C PHE A 142 -3.41 6.60 -1.21
N ARG A 143 -4.57 6.53 -1.87
CA ARG A 143 -5.86 6.92 -1.28
C ARG A 143 -6.86 5.79 -1.41
N SER A 144 -7.48 5.39 -0.30
CA SER A 144 -8.53 4.37 -0.30
C SER A 144 -9.87 4.94 -0.76
N ILE A 145 -10.80 4.06 -1.15
CA ILE A 145 -12.20 4.43 -1.45
C ILE A 145 -12.93 5.00 -0.23
N TYR A 146 -12.41 4.75 0.98
CA TYR A 146 -12.95 5.26 2.25
C TYR A 146 -12.33 6.59 2.69
N GLY A 147 -11.48 7.21 1.85
CA GLY A 147 -10.86 8.50 2.13
C GLY A 147 -9.60 8.44 3.00
N LYS A 148 -9.15 7.26 3.41
CA LYS A 148 -7.87 7.10 4.13
C LYS A 148 -6.71 7.34 3.19
N VAL A 149 -5.63 7.89 3.73
CA VAL A 149 -4.40 8.20 2.98
C VAL A 149 -3.19 7.51 3.59
N SER A 150 -2.21 7.18 2.75
CA SER A 150 -0.98 6.55 3.21
C SER A 150 -0.06 7.54 3.91
N ASP A 151 0.72 7.05 4.86
CA ASP A 151 1.87 7.76 5.39
C ASP A 151 3.04 7.72 4.41
N LYS A 152 4.07 8.52 4.70
CA LYS A 152 5.34 8.48 3.98
C LYS A 152 6.00 7.12 4.17
N ILE A 153 6.48 6.52 3.08
CA ILE A 153 7.25 5.28 3.09
C ILE A 153 8.66 5.62 2.62
N GLU A 154 9.65 5.23 3.40
CA GLU A 154 11.05 5.41 3.04
C GLU A 154 11.84 4.17 3.43
N PHE A 155 12.57 3.60 2.49
CA PHE A 155 13.49 2.51 2.77
C PHE A 155 14.64 2.47 1.76
N ARG A 156 15.73 1.84 2.19
CA ARG A 156 16.94 1.66 1.41
C ARG A 156 17.19 0.18 1.23
N PHE A 157 17.67 -0.18 0.06
CA PHE A 157 17.97 -1.57 -0.28
C PHE A 157 19.17 -1.66 -1.21
N SER A 158 19.78 -2.84 -1.24
CA SER A 158 20.88 -3.17 -2.12
C SER A 158 20.52 -4.35 -3.01
N ILE A 159 21.06 -4.35 -4.22
CA ILE A 159 20.99 -5.49 -5.14
C ILE A 159 22.24 -6.34 -4.92
N PRO A 160 22.11 -7.66 -4.72
CA PRO A 160 23.26 -8.54 -4.58
C PRO A 160 24.15 -8.58 -5.83
N SER A 161 25.41 -9.02 -5.63
CA SER A 161 26.31 -9.38 -6.73
C SER A 161 25.75 -10.54 -7.54
N LEU A 162 26.10 -10.62 -8.82
CA LEU A 162 25.76 -11.73 -9.71
C LEU A 162 26.32 -13.08 -9.23
N ASP A 163 27.42 -13.07 -8.46
CA ASP A 163 28.04 -14.27 -7.91
C ASP A 163 27.12 -15.05 -6.95
N LYS A 164 26.10 -14.38 -6.41
CA LYS A 164 25.06 -15.05 -5.59
C LYS A 164 24.08 -15.89 -6.42
N TYR A 165 24.03 -15.67 -7.72
CA TYR A 165 23.18 -16.40 -8.64
C TYR A 165 24.01 -17.48 -9.32
N CYS A 166 24.39 -18.54 -8.57
CA CYS A 166 25.16 -19.66 -9.11
C CYS A 166 24.42 -20.29 -10.28
N THR A 167 25.03 -20.30 -11.43
CA THR A 167 24.65 -21.15 -12.56
C THR A 167 25.13 -22.56 -12.26
N PHE A 168 24.19 -23.46 -12.07
CA PHE A 168 24.51 -24.90 -12.13
C PHE A 168 24.81 -25.26 -13.59
N THR A 169 26.04 -25.60 -13.88
CA THR A 169 26.46 -26.26 -15.13
C THR A 169 26.31 -27.74 -14.99
#